data_43d3589b8d510b5c7c809d64fe478152
#
_entry.id   43d3589b8d510b5c7c809d64fe478152
#
_cell.length_a   1.000
_cell.length_b   1.000
_cell.length_c   1.000
_cell.angle_alpha   90.00
_cell.angle_beta   90.00
_cell.angle_gamma   90.00
#
_symmetry.space_group_name_H-M   'P 1'
#
loop_
_entity.id
_entity.type
_entity.pdbx_description
1 polymer ?
#
loop_
_entity_poly.entity_id
_entity_poly.type
_entity_poly.pdbx_seq_one_letter_code
_entity_poly.pdbx_strand_id
1 'polypeptide(L)'
;MNQLEIPETGSTPYIRADWDTGVLIMKGDSYPENSFALFQPVVDWVSRFLDQGNRPLKLQLELLYLNTSSIRALMDILDLLEEAHGKGVPVTVEWSYDAANERVGELAEEFKEDCTFPFAIVAKP
;
A
#
# COMPACT_ATOMS: atom_id res chain seq x y z
N MET A 1 6.24 13.85 -13.02
CA MET A 1 4.92 14.35 -12.83
C MET A 1 3.98 13.32 -12.32
N ASN A 2 3.86 12.22 -13.02
CA ASN A 2 3.00 11.15 -12.56
C ASN A 2 3.77 10.05 -11.85
N GLN A 3 5.07 10.24 -11.70
CA GLN A 3 5.91 9.35 -10.91
C GLN A 3 6.09 9.94 -9.53
N LEU A 4 6.08 9.08 -8.53
CA LEU A 4 6.27 9.50 -7.14
C LEU A 4 7.35 8.61 -6.53
N GLU A 5 8.35 9.21 -5.92
CA GLU A 5 9.36 8.46 -5.20
C GLU A 5 9.70 9.18 -3.91
N ILE A 6 9.57 8.47 -2.80
CA ILE A 6 9.90 8.98 -1.47
C ILE A 6 10.97 8.09 -0.89
N PRO A 7 12.19 8.60 -0.70
CA PRO A 7 13.27 7.79 -0.15
C PRO A 7 13.00 7.35 1.28
N GLU A 8 13.51 6.19 1.64
CA GLU A 8 13.42 5.68 3.00
C GLU A 8 14.21 6.57 3.97
N THR A 9 13.68 6.73 5.19
CA THR A 9 14.40 7.37 6.29
C THR A 9 14.42 6.41 7.46
N GLY A 10 14.98 6.81 8.60
CA GLY A 10 14.97 5.99 9.80
C GLY A 10 13.57 5.68 10.33
N SER A 11 12.58 6.51 10.00
CA SER A 11 11.21 6.35 10.51
C SER A 11 10.14 6.24 9.42
N THR A 12 10.52 6.30 8.14
CA THR A 12 9.57 6.26 7.03
C THR A 12 9.98 5.23 5.99
N PRO A 13 9.00 4.61 5.32
CA PRO A 13 9.29 3.58 4.33
C PRO A 13 9.75 4.18 3.01
N TYR A 14 10.37 3.34 2.18
CA TYR A 14 10.59 3.67 0.78
C TYR A 14 9.26 3.53 0.04
N ILE A 15 8.89 4.54 -0.72
CA ILE A 15 7.65 4.55 -1.50
C ILE A 15 7.98 4.91 -2.94
N ARG A 16 7.49 4.10 -3.88
CA ARG A 16 7.63 4.40 -5.30
C ARG A 16 6.32 4.08 -6.02
N ALA A 17 5.80 5.06 -6.73
CA ALA A 17 4.60 4.89 -7.54
C ALA A 17 4.94 5.16 -8.99
N ASP A 18 4.75 4.15 -9.83
CA ASP A 18 5.08 4.21 -11.26
C ASP A 18 3.78 4.28 -12.07
N TRP A 19 3.52 5.45 -12.64
CA TRP A 19 2.30 5.67 -13.41
C TRP A 19 2.23 4.80 -14.67
N ASP A 20 3.38 4.60 -15.32
CA ASP A 20 3.40 3.86 -16.58
C ASP A 20 3.06 2.40 -16.41
N THR A 21 3.53 1.78 -15.33
CA THR A 21 3.29 0.36 -15.07
C THR A 21 2.09 0.11 -14.16
N GLY A 22 1.60 1.13 -13.44
CA GLY A 22 0.52 0.95 -12.49
C GLY A 22 0.94 0.18 -11.24
N VAL A 23 2.19 0.35 -10.79
CA VAL A 23 2.71 -0.34 -9.61
C VAL A 23 3.08 0.67 -8.54
N LEU A 24 2.57 0.45 -7.35
CA LEU A 24 2.92 1.22 -6.15
C LEU A 24 3.63 0.30 -5.18
N ILE A 25 4.85 0.66 -4.79
CA ILE A 25 5.67 -0.12 -3.87
C ILE A 25 5.88 0.65 -2.58
N MET A 26 5.68 -0.02 -1.45
CA MET A 26 6.00 0.54 -0.13
C MET A 26 6.72 -0.52 0.68
N LYS A 27 7.91 -0.19 1.20
CA LYS A 27 8.68 -1.15 1.99
C LYS A 27 9.51 -0.49 3.08
N GLY A 28 9.66 -1.20 4.19
CA GLY A 28 10.40 -0.77 5.36
C GLY A 28 9.51 -0.50 6.55
N ASP A 29 10.04 0.26 7.51
CA ASP A 29 9.32 0.65 8.72
C ASP A 29 8.56 1.96 8.50
N SER A 30 7.38 2.08 9.09
CA SER A 30 6.58 3.30 9.00
C SER A 30 6.10 3.74 10.38
N TYR A 31 6.81 4.72 10.94
CA TYR A 31 6.39 5.38 12.18
C TYR A 31 6.73 6.87 12.13
N PRO A 32 6.23 7.58 11.09
CA PRO A 32 6.53 9.01 10.93
C PRO A 32 5.86 9.84 12.03
N GLU A 33 6.44 10.99 12.33
CA GLU A 33 5.82 11.95 13.26
C GLU A 33 4.59 12.58 12.63
N ASN A 34 4.63 12.79 11.31
CA ASN A 34 3.51 13.38 10.58
C ASN A 34 3.11 12.46 9.43
N SER A 35 2.23 11.50 9.73
CA SER A 35 1.75 10.54 8.75
C SER A 35 0.94 11.21 7.63
N PHE A 36 0.22 12.26 7.95
CA PHE A 36 -0.55 12.98 6.94
C PHE A 36 0.38 13.53 5.85
N ALA A 37 1.46 14.20 6.25
CA ALA A 37 2.40 14.77 5.28
C ALA A 37 3.09 13.68 4.46
N LEU A 38 3.37 12.53 5.04
CA LEU A 38 4.01 11.42 4.34
C LEU A 38 3.06 10.78 3.33
N PHE A 39 1.84 10.48 3.74
CA PHE A 39 0.93 9.65 2.95
C PHE A 39 0.00 10.44 2.03
N GLN A 40 -0.22 11.73 2.27
CA GLN A 40 -1.12 12.51 1.43
C GLN A 40 -0.74 12.46 -0.06
N PRO A 41 0.55 12.62 -0.45
CA PRO A 41 0.92 12.48 -1.86
C PRO A 41 0.62 11.09 -2.42
N VAL A 42 0.74 10.06 -1.59
CA VAL A 42 0.46 8.68 -2.02
C VAL A 42 -1.04 8.50 -2.27
N VAL A 43 -1.86 8.96 -1.34
CA VAL A 43 -3.32 8.90 -1.47
C VAL A 43 -3.78 9.66 -2.72
N ASP A 44 -3.22 10.86 -2.94
CA ASP A 44 -3.56 11.66 -4.10
C ASP A 44 -3.17 10.95 -5.41
N TRP A 45 -2.00 10.32 -5.42
CA TRP A 45 -1.54 9.57 -6.58
C TRP A 45 -2.47 8.40 -6.89
N VAL A 46 -2.83 7.64 -5.84
CA VAL A 46 -3.73 6.49 -5.98
C VAL A 46 -5.09 6.93 -6.52
N SER A 47 -5.65 8.00 -5.93
CA SER A 47 -6.95 8.53 -6.38
C SER A 47 -6.91 8.91 -7.85
N ARG A 48 -5.89 9.64 -8.27
CA ARG A 48 -5.77 10.06 -9.66
C ARG A 48 -5.58 8.89 -10.61
N PHE A 49 -4.78 7.90 -10.19
CA PHE A 49 -4.57 6.71 -11.01
C PHE A 49 -5.88 5.94 -11.21
N LEU A 50 -6.61 5.73 -10.12
CA LEU A 50 -7.86 4.96 -10.16
C LEU A 50 -8.97 5.69 -10.91
N ASP A 51 -8.93 7.02 -10.94
CA ASP A 51 -9.94 7.81 -11.66
C ASP A 51 -9.91 7.58 -13.18
N GLN A 52 -8.83 7.03 -13.71
CA GLN A 52 -8.80 6.64 -15.13
C GLN A 52 -9.82 5.56 -15.46
N GLY A 53 -10.15 4.71 -14.47
CA GLY A 53 -11.24 3.75 -14.57
C GLY A 53 -10.95 2.48 -15.35
N ASN A 54 -9.80 2.37 -16.01
CA ASN A 54 -9.53 1.26 -16.91
C ASN A 54 -8.13 0.67 -16.85
N ARG A 55 -7.31 1.14 -15.89
CA ARG A 55 -5.92 0.66 -15.79
C ARG A 55 -5.71 -0.14 -14.51
N PRO A 56 -5.07 -1.32 -14.60
CA PRO A 56 -4.76 -2.13 -13.40
C PRO A 56 -3.80 -1.42 -12.47
N LEU A 57 -4.06 -1.52 -11.18
CA LEU A 57 -3.17 -1.03 -10.14
C LEU A 57 -2.71 -2.21 -9.29
N LYS A 58 -1.40 -2.33 -9.10
CA LYS A 58 -0.81 -3.33 -8.22
C LYS A 58 -0.11 -2.63 -7.08
N LEU A 59 -0.48 -2.99 -5.86
CA LEU A 59 0.15 -2.49 -4.64
C LEU A 59 1.06 -3.59 -4.08
N GLN A 60 2.36 -3.31 -4.03
CA GLN A 60 3.36 -4.24 -3.48
C GLN A 60 3.85 -3.73 -2.14
N LEU A 61 3.62 -4.50 -1.10
CA LEU A 61 3.97 -4.13 0.26
C LEU A 61 5.03 -5.06 0.83
N GLU A 62 6.05 -4.47 1.44
CA GLU A 62 7.05 -5.17 2.26
C GLU A 62 7.26 -4.36 3.54
N LEU A 63 6.16 -4.01 4.20
CA LEU A 63 6.20 -3.20 5.41
C LEU A 63 6.52 -4.08 6.61
N LEU A 64 7.42 -3.59 7.48
CA LEU A 64 7.90 -4.34 8.63
C LEU A 64 7.22 -3.90 9.92
N TYR A 65 7.10 -2.60 10.12
CA TYR A 65 6.44 -2.02 11.29
C TYR A 65 5.58 -0.85 10.86
N LEU A 66 4.41 -0.74 11.45
CA LEU A 66 3.46 0.34 11.18
C LEU A 66 2.94 0.87 12.51
N ASN A 67 3.14 2.17 12.76
CA ASN A 67 2.49 2.78 13.92
C ASN A 67 0.99 2.98 13.61
N THR A 68 0.23 3.38 14.62
CA THR A 68 -1.23 3.50 14.48
C THR A 68 -1.65 4.40 13.32
N SER A 69 -0.97 5.54 13.16
CA SER A 69 -1.32 6.48 12.10
C SER A 69 -0.96 5.93 10.72
N SER A 70 0.11 5.13 10.61
CA SER A 70 0.47 4.47 9.36
C SER A 70 -0.54 3.38 9.00
N ILE A 71 -1.01 2.62 9.99
CA ILE A 71 -2.07 1.62 9.79
C ILE A 71 -3.31 2.31 9.22
N ARG A 72 -3.69 3.45 9.80
CA ARG A 72 -4.85 4.19 9.34
C ARG A 72 -4.68 4.69 7.89
N ALA A 73 -3.50 5.20 7.57
CA ALA A 73 -3.22 5.67 6.21
C ALA A 73 -3.30 4.51 5.20
N LEU A 74 -2.78 3.34 5.57
CA LEU A 74 -2.85 2.18 4.70
C LEU A 74 -4.30 1.72 4.52
N MET A 75 -5.10 1.77 5.59
CA MET A 75 -6.53 1.46 5.50
C MET A 75 -7.22 2.39 4.50
N ASP A 76 -6.91 3.68 4.53
CA ASP A 76 -7.50 4.65 3.60
C ASP A 76 -7.14 4.31 2.15
N ILE A 77 -5.90 3.91 1.90
CA ILE A 77 -5.46 3.49 0.57
C ILE A 77 -6.22 2.24 0.13
N LEU A 78 -6.33 1.24 1.00
CA LEU A 78 -7.05 0.01 0.68
C LEU A 78 -8.54 0.27 0.44
N ASP A 79 -9.14 1.22 1.14
CA ASP A 79 -10.52 1.61 0.91
C ASP A 79 -10.71 2.19 -0.48
N LEU A 80 -9.75 2.97 -0.96
CA LEU A 80 -9.78 3.49 -2.34
C LEU A 80 -9.72 2.34 -3.35
N LEU A 81 -8.89 1.34 -3.10
CA LEU A 81 -8.79 0.18 -3.96
C LEU A 81 -10.09 -0.63 -3.96
N GLU A 82 -10.70 -0.80 -2.78
CA GLU A 82 -11.95 -1.52 -2.65
C GLU A 82 -13.08 -0.83 -3.43
N GLU A 83 -13.16 0.48 -3.31
CA GLU A 83 -14.15 1.26 -4.06
C GLU A 83 -13.96 1.12 -5.56
N ALA A 84 -12.71 1.21 -6.03
CA ALA A 84 -12.40 1.06 -7.44
C ALA A 84 -12.71 -0.35 -7.94
N HIS A 85 -12.42 -1.36 -7.13
CA HIS A 85 -12.74 -2.75 -7.45
C HIS A 85 -14.25 -2.92 -7.66
N GLY A 86 -15.05 -2.30 -6.80
CA GLY A 86 -16.51 -2.33 -6.93
C GLY A 86 -17.01 -1.68 -8.22
N LYS A 87 -16.21 -0.83 -8.83
CA LYS A 87 -16.53 -0.17 -10.11
C LYS A 87 -15.91 -0.89 -11.30
N GLY A 88 -15.27 -2.04 -11.08
CA GLY A 88 -14.71 -2.84 -12.15
C GLY A 88 -13.25 -2.55 -12.50
N VAL A 89 -12.57 -1.72 -11.71
CA VAL A 89 -11.14 -1.46 -11.93
C VAL A 89 -10.33 -2.62 -11.38
N PRO A 90 -9.42 -3.23 -12.16
CA PRO A 90 -8.59 -4.33 -11.65
C PRO A 90 -7.55 -3.79 -10.67
N VAL A 91 -7.66 -4.21 -9.42
CA VAL A 91 -6.69 -3.85 -8.37
C VAL A 91 -6.22 -5.13 -7.68
N THR A 92 -4.94 -5.17 -7.32
CA THR A 92 -4.36 -6.31 -6.61
C THR A 92 -3.39 -5.80 -5.56
N VAL A 93 -3.24 -6.58 -4.48
CA VAL A 93 -2.26 -6.32 -3.42
C VAL A 93 -1.42 -7.57 -3.22
N GLU A 94 -0.11 -7.39 -3.08
CA GLU A 94 0.78 -8.45 -2.67
C GLU A 94 1.61 -7.95 -1.49
N TRP A 95 1.49 -8.60 -0.35
CA TRP A 95 2.25 -8.26 0.86
C TRP A 95 3.23 -9.38 1.13
N SER A 96 4.53 -9.10 0.93
CA SER A 96 5.60 -10.04 1.23
C SER A 96 6.19 -9.71 2.59
N TYR A 97 6.50 -10.73 3.37
CA TYR A 97 7.10 -10.54 4.69
C TYR A 97 8.02 -11.69 5.03
N ASP A 98 8.94 -11.46 5.98
CA ASP A 98 9.83 -12.50 6.49
C ASP A 98 9.01 -13.46 7.35
N ALA A 99 9.04 -14.75 7.02
CA ALA A 99 8.27 -15.76 7.74
C ALA A 99 8.55 -15.79 9.24
N ALA A 100 9.72 -15.36 9.67
CA ALA A 100 10.05 -15.26 11.09
C ALA A 100 9.32 -14.11 11.79
N ASN A 101 8.75 -13.16 11.03
CA ASN A 101 8.03 -12.03 11.60
C ASN A 101 6.52 -12.30 11.59
N GLU A 102 6.08 -13.15 12.52
CA GLU A 102 4.68 -13.56 12.60
C GLU A 102 3.72 -12.40 12.79
N ARG A 103 4.16 -11.36 13.49
CA ARG A 103 3.32 -10.20 13.79
C ARG A 103 2.92 -9.46 12.52
N VAL A 104 3.83 -9.33 11.58
CA VAL A 104 3.54 -8.70 10.29
C VAL A 104 2.56 -9.57 9.49
N GLY A 105 2.74 -10.89 9.53
CA GLY A 105 1.82 -11.81 8.87
C GLY A 105 0.40 -11.68 9.40
N GLU A 106 0.25 -11.57 10.73
CA GLU A 106 -1.05 -11.38 11.36
C GLU A 106 -1.69 -10.06 10.95
N LEU A 107 -0.89 -8.99 10.90
CA LEU A 107 -1.37 -7.68 10.50
C LEU A 107 -1.86 -7.71 9.04
N ALA A 108 -1.10 -8.35 8.16
CA ALA A 108 -1.48 -8.47 6.75
C ALA A 108 -2.81 -9.23 6.61
N GLU A 109 -3.00 -10.29 7.40
CA GLU A 109 -4.25 -11.05 7.40
C GLU A 109 -5.44 -10.17 7.84
N GLU A 110 -5.24 -9.33 8.85
CA GLU A 110 -6.28 -8.42 9.31
C GLU A 110 -6.70 -7.44 8.22
N PHE A 111 -5.73 -6.87 7.49
CA PHE A 111 -6.04 -5.98 6.38
C PHE A 111 -6.80 -6.69 5.28
N LYS A 112 -6.41 -7.93 4.99
CA LYS A 112 -7.02 -8.72 3.94
C LYS A 112 -8.50 -9.01 4.21
N GLU A 113 -8.88 -9.17 5.46
CA GLU A 113 -10.26 -9.49 5.83
C GLU A 113 -11.28 -8.50 5.29
N ASP A 114 -10.90 -7.24 5.19
CA ASP A 114 -11.81 -6.17 4.74
C ASP A 114 -11.75 -5.92 3.24
N CYS A 115 -10.99 -6.71 2.50
CA CYS A 115 -10.79 -6.52 1.06
C CYS A 115 -11.44 -7.64 0.27
N THR A 116 -12.16 -7.29 -0.81
CA THR A 116 -12.78 -8.28 -1.70
C THR A 116 -11.99 -8.49 -2.99
N PHE A 117 -11.04 -7.61 -3.29
CA PHE A 117 -10.16 -7.77 -4.44
C PHE A 117 -9.01 -8.76 -4.12
N PRO A 118 -8.28 -9.25 -5.13
CA PRO A 118 -7.18 -10.18 -4.89
C PRO A 118 -6.10 -9.59 -3.99
N PHE A 119 -5.80 -10.28 -2.91
CA PHE A 119 -4.85 -9.83 -1.88
C PHE A 119 -4.01 -11.04 -1.48
N ALA A 120 -2.78 -11.10 -1.96
CA ALA A 120 -1.86 -12.21 -1.69
C ALA A 120 -0.91 -11.86 -0.55
N ILE A 121 -0.74 -12.78 0.38
CA ILE A 121 0.20 -12.64 1.49
C ILE A 121 1.27 -13.71 1.29
N VAL A 122 2.52 -13.28 1.15
CA VAL A 122 3.64 -14.16 0.80
C VAL A 122 4.68 -14.16 1.92
N ALA A 123 4.83 -15.29 2.58
CA ALA A 123 5.87 -15.47 3.59
C ALA A 123 7.17 -15.88 2.91
N LYS A 124 8.23 -15.11 3.10
CA LYS A 124 9.54 -15.42 2.54
C LYS A 124 10.38 -16.14 3.59
N PRO A 125 11.08 -17.20 3.21
CA PRO A 125 11.93 -17.95 4.14
C PRO A 125 13.13 -17.15 4.66
#